data_c926096c9257607ffc2dad3f1b95ee41
#
_entry.id   c926096c9257607ffc2dad3f1b95ee41
#
_cell.length_a   1.000
_cell.length_b   1.000
_cell.length_c   1.000
_cell.angle_alpha   90.00
_cell.angle_beta   90.00
_cell.angle_gamma   90.00
#
_symmetry.space_group_name_H-M   'P 1'
#
loop_
_entity.id
_entity.type
_entity.pdbx_description
1 polymer ?
#
loop_
_entity_poly.entity_id
_entity_poly.type
_entity_poly.pdbx_seq_one_letter_code
_entity_poly.pdbx_strand_id
1 'polypeptide(L)'
;SLPGFGGIASRLVHEGLISEAAMQKVLAESQQQKTNLIAYVVDNKLAQPDAVAWVISREFGDPLIDLDAINVNYIPKEAVDEKIIREFNILPIFQRGSRLFVAMSDPTRVDALDALRFGTRFTVETVVAEHHKIKSLIEKIFTTTNLADFDDMEAVEFDETRADEDSSATSHLDVNDEAPVVKFVNGMLIKAITMGASDLHFEPYEKSYRVRFRIDGVLQKMANPPTQLAGKIAARLKVMSQMDISERRVPQDGRIK
;
A
#
# COMPACT_ATOMS: atom_id res chain seq x y z
N SER A 1 -3.40 -38.87 -2.38
CA SER A 1 -4.06 -37.88 -1.51
C SER A 1 -4.19 -38.48 -0.12
N LEU A 2 -3.67 -37.80 0.89
CA LEU A 2 -3.89 -38.14 2.29
C LEU A 2 -5.39 -38.03 2.60
N PRO A 3 -6.01 -39.00 3.29
CA PRO A 3 -7.44 -38.94 3.62
C PRO A 3 -7.66 -37.74 4.55
N GLY A 4 -8.43 -36.75 4.10
CA GLY A 4 -8.84 -35.59 4.88
C GLY A 4 -8.35 -34.22 4.40
N PHE A 5 -7.37 -34.13 3.50
CA PHE A 5 -6.88 -32.87 2.96
C PHE A 5 -7.06 -32.82 1.45
N GLY A 6 -7.52 -31.67 0.92
CA GLY A 6 -7.60 -31.41 -0.52
C GLY A 6 -6.55 -30.41 -0.98
N GLY A 7 -6.20 -30.43 -2.26
CA GLY A 7 -5.42 -29.41 -2.93
C GLY A 7 -4.08 -29.07 -2.26
N ILE A 8 -3.82 -27.79 -2.02
CA ILE A 8 -2.57 -27.26 -1.46
C ILE A 8 -2.26 -27.85 -0.09
N ALA A 9 -3.26 -28.00 0.80
CA ALA A 9 -3.04 -28.54 2.15
C ALA A 9 -2.42 -29.95 2.11
N SER A 10 -3.00 -30.83 1.27
CA SER A 10 -2.49 -32.20 1.07
C SER A 10 -1.04 -32.18 0.57
N ARG A 11 -0.74 -31.25 -0.34
CA ARG A 11 0.59 -31.19 -0.94
C ARG A 11 1.64 -30.70 0.04
N LEU A 12 1.36 -29.65 0.85
CA LEU A 12 2.26 -29.16 1.86
C LEU A 12 2.61 -30.21 2.93
N VAL A 13 1.62 -31.04 3.29
CA VAL A 13 1.85 -32.18 4.19
C VAL A 13 2.68 -33.26 3.52
N HIS A 14 2.37 -33.64 2.27
CA HIS A 14 3.09 -34.65 1.52
C HIS A 14 4.57 -34.31 1.32
N GLU A 15 4.89 -33.04 1.04
CA GLU A 15 6.26 -32.55 0.90
C GLU A 15 6.94 -32.31 2.26
N GLY A 16 6.27 -32.60 3.38
CA GLY A 16 6.84 -32.52 4.71
C GLY A 16 7.05 -31.08 5.24
N LEU A 17 6.47 -30.07 4.59
CA LEU A 17 6.57 -28.68 5.04
C LEU A 17 5.76 -28.43 6.30
N ILE A 18 4.65 -29.12 6.47
CA ILE A 18 3.76 -29.01 7.64
C ILE A 18 3.34 -30.43 8.02
N SER A 19 3.36 -30.75 9.31
CA SER A 19 2.86 -32.05 9.77
C SER A 19 1.32 -32.15 9.64
N GLU A 20 0.81 -33.35 9.52
CA GLU A 20 -0.63 -33.59 9.39
C GLU A 20 -1.42 -32.97 10.57
N ALA A 21 -0.95 -33.17 11.80
CA ALA A 21 -1.56 -32.62 12.99
C ALA A 21 -1.56 -31.07 13.02
N ALA A 22 -0.48 -30.46 12.54
CA ALA A 22 -0.38 -29.01 12.42
C ALA A 22 -1.33 -28.49 11.30
N MET A 23 -1.43 -29.18 10.17
CA MET A 23 -2.31 -28.78 9.07
C MET A 23 -3.79 -28.78 9.47
N GLN A 24 -4.22 -29.74 10.30
CA GLN A 24 -5.58 -29.75 10.83
C GLN A 24 -5.90 -28.46 11.62
N LYS A 25 -4.97 -28.03 12.48
CA LYS A 25 -5.10 -26.76 13.23
C LYS A 25 -5.11 -25.56 12.28
N VAL A 26 -4.19 -25.54 11.34
CA VAL A 26 -4.06 -24.46 10.34
C VAL A 26 -5.36 -24.28 9.56
N LEU A 27 -5.99 -25.37 9.12
CA LEU A 27 -7.27 -25.30 8.39
C LEU A 27 -8.39 -24.76 9.27
N ALA A 28 -8.50 -25.24 10.53
CA ALA A 28 -9.51 -24.76 11.45
C ALA A 28 -9.34 -23.25 11.78
N GLU A 29 -8.12 -22.83 12.08
CA GLU A 29 -7.81 -21.46 12.48
C GLU A 29 -7.88 -20.49 11.30
N SER A 30 -7.40 -20.86 10.11
CA SER A 30 -7.51 -20.04 8.92
C SER A 30 -8.96 -19.80 8.50
N GLN A 31 -9.82 -20.82 8.63
CA GLN A 31 -11.26 -20.67 8.39
C GLN A 31 -11.92 -19.75 9.42
N GLN A 32 -11.59 -19.91 10.70
CA GLN A 32 -12.11 -19.06 11.77
C GLN A 32 -11.73 -17.60 11.58
N GLN A 33 -10.49 -17.35 11.15
CA GLN A 33 -9.97 -16.00 10.91
C GLN A 33 -10.32 -15.46 9.49
N LYS A 34 -10.99 -16.26 8.67
CA LYS A 34 -11.29 -15.93 7.26
C LYS A 34 -10.05 -15.55 6.47
N THR A 35 -8.93 -16.18 6.76
CA THR A 35 -7.63 -15.92 6.12
C THR A 35 -7.32 -17.03 5.13
N ASN A 36 -6.67 -16.67 4.00
CA ASN A 36 -6.18 -17.67 3.05
C ASN A 36 -5.16 -18.60 3.71
N LEU A 37 -5.20 -19.89 3.36
CA LEU A 37 -4.32 -20.92 3.92
C LEU A 37 -2.84 -20.58 3.81
N ILE A 38 -2.40 -20.11 2.64
CA ILE A 38 -0.99 -19.78 2.38
C ILE A 38 -0.57 -18.56 3.22
N ALA A 39 -1.43 -17.53 3.26
CA ALA A 39 -1.21 -16.36 4.10
C ALA A 39 -1.04 -16.77 5.56
N TYR A 40 -1.94 -17.61 6.07
CA TYR A 40 -1.88 -18.11 7.45
C TYR A 40 -0.57 -18.86 7.73
N VAL A 41 -0.18 -19.78 6.83
CA VAL A 41 1.05 -20.59 6.98
C VAL A 41 2.30 -19.70 7.00
N VAL A 42 2.39 -18.73 6.09
CA VAL A 42 3.56 -17.86 5.96
C VAL A 42 3.62 -16.83 7.09
N ASP A 43 2.51 -16.16 7.39
CA ASP A 43 2.46 -15.11 8.42
C ASP A 43 2.73 -15.67 9.83
N ASN A 44 2.32 -16.92 10.10
CA ASN A 44 2.59 -17.60 11.36
C ASN A 44 3.94 -18.40 11.34
N LYS A 45 4.74 -18.26 10.28
CA LYS A 45 6.07 -18.90 10.15
C LYS A 45 6.04 -20.42 10.31
N LEU A 46 4.97 -21.06 9.86
CA LEU A 46 4.78 -22.50 9.96
C LEU A 46 5.55 -23.29 8.87
N ALA A 47 5.84 -22.62 7.75
CA ALA A 47 6.73 -23.14 6.71
C ALA A 47 7.51 -21.98 6.06
N GLN A 48 8.63 -22.30 5.42
CA GLN A 48 9.45 -21.32 4.71
C GLN A 48 8.70 -20.84 3.45
N PRO A 49 8.61 -19.52 3.22
CA PRO A 49 7.82 -18.94 2.12
C PRO A 49 8.24 -19.41 0.73
N ASP A 50 9.55 -19.52 0.51
CA ASP A 50 10.15 -20.00 -0.75
C ASP A 50 9.81 -21.47 -1.02
N ALA A 51 9.87 -22.32 0.00
CA ALA A 51 9.50 -23.73 -0.10
C ALA A 51 8.00 -23.88 -0.40
N VAL A 52 7.14 -23.08 0.24
CA VAL A 52 5.70 -23.07 -0.04
C VAL A 52 5.43 -22.69 -1.50
N ALA A 53 6.04 -21.59 -1.97
CA ALA A 53 5.86 -21.10 -3.34
C ALA A 53 6.35 -22.14 -4.37
N TRP A 54 7.48 -22.79 -4.10
CA TRP A 54 8.02 -23.84 -4.96
C TRP A 54 7.09 -25.06 -5.07
N VAL A 55 6.54 -25.52 -3.95
CA VAL A 55 5.59 -26.64 -3.93
C VAL A 55 4.34 -26.32 -4.74
N ILE A 56 3.80 -25.09 -4.58
CA ILE A 56 2.62 -24.65 -5.31
C ILE A 56 2.88 -24.56 -6.82
N SER A 57 4.00 -23.95 -7.22
CA SER A 57 4.41 -23.87 -8.61
C SER A 57 4.48 -25.24 -9.27
N ARG A 58 5.07 -26.24 -8.61
CA ARG A 58 5.16 -27.61 -9.12
C ARG A 58 3.82 -28.32 -9.20
N GLU A 59 2.95 -28.11 -8.22
CA GLU A 59 1.66 -28.78 -8.16
C GLU A 59 0.70 -28.31 -9.28
N PHE A 60 0.67 -27.00 -9.53
CA PHE A 60 -0.26 -26.42 -10.48
C PHE A 60 0.37 -26.13 -11.86
N GLY A 61 1.68 -26.25 -11.97
CA GLY A 61 2.40 -26.01 -13.23
C GLY A 61 2.56 -24.54 -13.61
N ASP A 62 2.22 -23.62 -12.69
CA ASP A 62 2.44 -22.19 -12.89
C ASP A 62 3.92 -21.82 -12.66
N PRO A 63 4.50 -20.96 -13.50
CA PRO A 63 5.90 -20.55 -13.31
C PRO A 63 6.13 -19.86 -11.97
N LEU A 64 7.21 -20.22 -11.27
CA LEU A 64 7.67 -19.50 -10.09
C LEU A 64 8.53 -18.31 -10.49
N ILE A 65 8.23 -17.13 -9.95
CA ILE A 65 8.97 -15.91 -10.22
C ILE A 65 9.57 -15.33 -8.93
N ASP A 66 10.81 -14.85 -9.03
CA ASP A 66 11.44 -14.07 -7.98
C ASP A 66 11.12 -12.59 -8.15
N LEU A 67 10.31 -12.05 -7.23
CA LEU A 67 9.90 -10.66 -7.26
C LEU A 67 11.03 -9.67 -6.93
N ASP A 68 12.11 -10.12 -6.30
CA ASP A 68 13.27 -9.29 -6.01
C ASP A 68 14.06 -8.94 -7.29
N ALA A 69 13.91 -9.75 -8.33
CA ALA A 69 14.53 -9.52 -9.64
C ALA A 69 13.73 -8.56 -10.54
N ILE A 70 12.53 -8.16 -10.13
CA ILE A 70 11.64 -7.31 -10.93
C ILE A 70 11.92 -5.83 -10.68
N ASN A 71 12.08 -5.07 -11.77
CA ASN A 71 12.14 -3.62 -11.67
C ASN A 71 10.73 -3.04 -11.47
N VAL A 72 10.51 -2.46 -10.31
CA VAL A 72 9.22 -1.92 -9.84
C VAL A 72 8.63 -0.87 -10.79
N ASN A 73 9.49 -0.10 -11.46
CA ASN A 73 9.07 0.98 -12.37
C ASN A 73 8.38 0.48 -13.65
N TYR A 74 8.54 -0.80 -13.99
CA TYR A 74 7.91 -1.40 -15.18
C TYR A 74 6.67 -2.24 -14.84
N ILE A 75 6.27 -2.28 -13.59
CA ILE A 75 5.07 -3.00 -13.16
C ILE A 75 3.83 -2.26 -13.68
N PRO A 76 2.95 -2.95 -14.46
CA PRO A 76 1.74 -2.35 -15.03
C PRO A 76 0.62 -2.23 -13.96
N LYS A 77 0.88 -1.47 -12.91
CA LYS A 77 -0.03 -1.31 -11.74
C LYS A 77 -1.42 -0.79 -12.10
N GLU A 78 -1.52 -0.01 -13.18
CA GLU A 78 -2.75 0.57 -13.71
C GLU A 78 -3.65 -0.48 -14.44
N ALA A 79 -3.10 -1.68 -14.72
CA ALA A 79 -3.83 -2.71 -15.45
C ALA A 79 -4.93 -3.39 -14.62
N VAL A 80 -4.86 -3.28 -13.29
CA VAL A 80 -5.79 -3.85 -12.33
C VAL A 80 -6.09 -2.81 -11.26
N ASP A 81 -7.35 -2.74 -10.82
CA ASP A 81 -7.76 -1.84 -9.74
C ASP A 81 -6.98 -2.15 -8.44
N GLU A 82 -6.46 -1.10 -7.78
CA GLU A 82 -5.69 -1.23 -6.53
C GLU A 82 -6.48 -2.00 -5.46
N LYS A 83 -7.81 -1.83 -5.41
CA LYS A 83 -8.65 -2.54 -4.46
C LYS A 83 -8.58 -4.05 -4.66
N ILE A 84 -8.63 -4.52 -5.91
CA ILE A 84 -8.50 -5.95 -6.25
C ILE A 84 -7.09 -6.44 -5.90
N ILE A 85 -6.05 -5.66 -6.23
CA ILE A 85 -4.66 -5.99 -5.91
C ILE A 85 -4.48 -6.22 -4.40
N ARG A 86 -4.98 -5.31 -3.58
CA ARG A 86 -4.86 -5.38 -2.11
C ARG A 86 -5.73 -6.46 -1.49
N GLU A 87 -6.98 -6.59 -1.93
CA GLU A 87 -7.95 -7.54 -1.39
C GLU A 87 -7.48 -8.98 -1.57
N PHE A 88 -6.94 -9.30 -2.75
CA PHE A 88 -6.53 -10.65 -3.08
C PHE A 88 -5.03 -10.92 -2.89
N ASN A 89 -4.25 -9.90 -2.52
CA ASN A 89 -2.78 -9.97 -2.45
C ASN A 89 -2.17 -10.54 -3.74
N ILE A 90 -2.49 -9.91 -4.86
CA ILE A 90 -2.02 -10.24 -6.20
C ILE A 90 -1.36 -9.03 -6.83
N LEU A 91 -0.44 -9.23 -7.76
CA LEU A 91 0.28 -8.13 -8.37
C LEU A 91 0.45 -8.36 -9.89
N PRO A 92 -0.07 -7.46 -10.75
CA PRO A 92 0.29 -7.50 -12.15
C PRO A 92 1.77 -7.16 -12.29
N ILE A 93 2.54 -8.02 -12.93
CA ILE A 93 4.01 -7.88 -13.00
C ILE A 93 4.53 -7.58 -14.38
N PHE A 94 3.79 -8.00 -15.41
CA PHE A 94 4.20 -7.82 -16.80
C PHE A 94 2.99 -7.86 -17.72
N GLN A 95 3.02 -7.03 -18.78
CA GLN A 95 2.01 -7.01 -19.83
C GLN A 95 2.65 -7.16 -21.19
N ARG A 96 2.08 -8.04 -22.03
CA ARG A 96 2.49 -8.20 -23.43
C ARG A 96 1.25 -8.28 -24.33
N GLY A 97 0.97 -7.20 -25.03
CA GLY A 97 -0.24 -7.09 -25.85
C GLY A 97 -1.50 -7.22 -24.98
N SER A 98 -2.35 -8.20 -25.29
CA SER A 98 -3.57 -8.49 -24.53
C SER A 98 -3.37 -9.42 -23.33
N ARG A 99 -2.15 -9.89 -23.08
CA ARG A 99 -1.84 -10.80 -21.97
C ARG A 99 -1.29 -10.01 -20.78
N LEU A 100 -1.83 -10.30 -19.60
CA LEU A 100 -1.39 -9.74 -18.33
C LEU A 100 -0.89 -10.87 -17.41
N PHE A 101 0.37 -10.81 -17.01
CA PHE A 101 0.94 -11.76 -16.07
C PHE A 101 0.76 -11.24 -14.66
N VAL A 102 0.11 -12.04 -13.80
CA VAL A 102 -0.25 -11.66 -12.44
C VAL A 102 0.41 -12.62 -11.46
N ALA A 103 1.23 -12.07 -10.57
CA ALA A 103 1.83 -12.82 -9.47
C ALA A 103 0.80 -13.04 -8.36
N MET A 104 0.69 -14.27 -7.91
CA MET A 104 -0.16 -14.67 -6.79
C MET A 104 0.49 -15.83 -6.01
N SER A 105 0.13 -15.96 -4.75
CA SER A 105 0.64 -17.06 -3.92
C SER A 105 -0.22 -18.32 -4.00
N ASP A 106 -1.46 -18.18 -4.45
CA ASP A 106 -2.43 -19.27 -4.55
C ASP A 106 -3.20 -19.20 -5.87
N PRO A 107 -2.76 -19.94 -6.89
CA PRO A 107 -3.42 -19.95 -8.20
C PRO A 107 -4.78 -20.67 -8.20
N THR A 108 -5.18 -21.31 -7.11
CA THR A 108 -6.46 -21.99 -6.98
C THR A 108 -7.61 -21.08 -6.53
N ARG A 109 -7.31 -19.82 -6.22
CA ARG A 109 -8.32 -18.85 -5.79
C ARG A 109 -9.19 -18.38 -6.95
N VAL A 110 -10.33 -19.07 -7.10
CA VAL A 110 -11.32 -18.76 -8.17
C VAL A 110 -11.87 -17.35 -8.02
N ASP A 111 -12.10 -16.89 -6.77
CA ASP A 111 -12.57 -15.55 -6.45
C ASP A 111 -11.62 -14.45 -6.97
N ALA A 112 -10.31 -14.63 -6.78
CA ALA A 112 -9.30 -13.70 -7.29
C ALA A 112 -9.22 -13.73 -8.82
N LEU A 113 -9.26 -14.92 -9.42
CA LEU A 113 -9.24 -15.09 -10.88
C LEU A 113 -10.47 -14.48 -11.55
N ASP A 114 -11.63 -14.64 -10.96
CA ASP A 114 -12.87 -14.05 -11.46
C ASP A 114 -12.86 -12.53 -11.31
N ALA A 115 -12.41 -12.00 -10.16
CA ALA A 115 -12.23 -10.56 -9.98
C ALA A 115 -11.28 -9.97 -11.03
N LEU A 116 -10.19 -10.65 -11.36
CA LEU A 116 -9.28 -10.24 -12.43
C LEU A 116 -9.93 -10.29 -13.81
N ARG A 117 -10.66 -11.34 -14.14
CA ARG A 117 -11.34 -11.49 -15.43
C ARG A 117 -12.41 -10.42 -15.65
N PHE A 118 -13.17 -10.08 -14.61
CA PHE A 118 -14.19 -9.03 -14.67
C PHE A 118 -13.61 -7.63 -14.53
N GLY A 119 -12.50 -7.46 -13.79
CA GLY A 119 -11.87 -6.18 -13.52
C GLY A 119 -10.87 -5.73 -14.57
N THR A 120 -10.51 -6.59 -15.54
CA THR A 120 -9.56 -6.24 -16.59
C THR A 120 -10.04 -6.63 -17.97
N ARG A 121 -9.53 -5.94 -18.99
CA ARG A 121 -9.73 -6.31 -20.42
C ARG A 121 -8.65 -7.25 -20.97
N PHE A 122 -7.79 -7.74 -20.12
CA PHE A 122 -6.64 -8.57 -20.49
C PHE A 122 -6.94 -10.05 -20.29
N THR A 123 -6.26 -10.89 -21.07
CA THR A 123 -6.15 -12.32 -20.79
C THR A 123 -5.16 -12.49 -19.67
N VAL A 124 -5.63 -12.95 -18.51
CA VAL A 124 -4.79 -13.12 -17.31
C VAL A 124 -4.05 -14.45 -17.38
N GLU A 125 -2.75 -14.40 -17.16
CA GLU A 125 -1.87 -15.54 -16.94
C GLU A 125 -1.28 -15.48 -15.53
N THR A 126 -1.37 -16.59 -14.81
CA THR A 126 -0.90 -16.66 -13.43
C THR A 126 0.56 -17.07 -13.36
N VAL A 127 1.28 -16.45 -12.42
CA VAL A 127 2.61 -16.88 -12.01
C VAL A 127 2.65 -16.95 -10.49
N VAL A 128 3.36 -17.92 -9.95
CA VAL A 128 3.49 -18.09 -8.50
C VAL A 128 4.62 -17.24 -7.97
N ALA A 129 4.39 -16.58 -6.84
CA ALA A 129 5.41 -15.86 -6.10
C ALA A 129 5.20 -16.00 -4.58
N GLU A 130 6.24 -15.71 -3.82
CA GLU A 130 6.20 -15.77 -2.37
C GLU A 130 5.19 -14.76 -1.79
N HIS A 131 4.28 -15.22 -0.93
CA HIS A 131 3.19 -14.43 -0.37
C HIS A 131 3.65 -13.11 0.25
N HIS A 132 4.68 -13.15 1.09
CA HIS A 132 5.18 -11.97 1.80
C HIS A 132 5.87 -10.97 0.87
N LYS A 133 6.52 -11.44 -0.23
CA LYS A 133 7.13 -10.57 -1.23
C LYS A 133 6.07 -9.83 -2.05
N ILE A 134 4.97 -10.51 -2.43
CA ILE A 134 3.83 -9.85 -3.09
C ILE A 134 3.30 -8.72 -2.20
N LYS A 135 3.01 -9.02 -0.92
CA LYS A 135 2.49 -8.05 0.04
C LYS A 135 3.42 -6.85 0.22
N SER A 136 4.71 -7.11 0.45
CA SER A 136 5.73 -6.07 0.59
C SER A 136 5.85 -5.18 -0.65
N LEU A 137 5.79 -5.79 -1.84
CA LEU A 137 5.92 -5.06 -3.09
C LEU A 137 4.67 -4.22 -3.39
N ILE A 138 3.47 -4.71 -3.10
CA ILE A 138 2.22 -3.94 -3.15
C ILE A 138 2.33 -2.70 -2.28
N GLU A 139 2.73 -2.85 -1.01
CA GLU A 139 2.90 -1.72 -0.11
C GLU A 139 3.92 -0.73 -0.66
N LYS A 140 5.07 -1.20 -1.13
CA LYS A 140 6.10 -0.34 -1.71
C LYS A 140 5.59 0.45 -2.92
N ILE A 141 4.90 -0.21 -3.87
CA ILE A 141 4.42 0.41 -5.10
C ILE A 141 3.36 1.46 -4.80
N PHE A 142 2.35 1.14 -4.02
CA PHE A 142 1.22 2.03 -3.79
C PHE A 142 1.50 3.09 -2.73
N THR A 143 2.41 2.85 -1.78
CA THR A 143 2.89 3.90 -0.88
C THR A 143 3.75 4.90 -1.62
N THR A 144 4.64 4.44 -2.51
CA THR A 144 5.48 5.33 -3.33
C THR A 144 4.65 6.11 -4.36
N THR A 145 3.59 5.51 -4.92
CA THR A 145 2.69 6.20 -5.85
C THR A 145 1.90 7.30 -5.16
N ASN A 146 1.39 7.03 -3.95
CA ASN A 146 0.75 8.08 -3.14
C ASN A 146 1.72 9.23 -2.80
N LEU A 147 3.03 9.01 -2.88
CA LEU A 147 4.06 10.04 -2.70
C LEU A 147 4.40 10.76 -4.02
N ALA A 148 4.33 10.08 -5.17
CA ALA A 148 4.56 10.70 -6.49
C ALA A 148 3.36 11.53 -6.94
N ASP A 149 2.13 11.11 -6.62
CA ASP A 149 0.91 11.90 -6.89
C ASP A 149 0.93 13.25 -6.14
N PHE A 150 1.78 13.41 -5.13
CA PHE A 150 2.01 14.70 -4.47
C PHE A 150 3.00 15.62 -5.21
N ASP A 151 3.86 15.09 -6.10
CA ASP A 151 4.70 15.92 -6.98
C ASP A 151 3.86 16.50 -8.14
N ASP A 152 2.78 15.82 -8.55
CA ASP A 152 1.83 16.30 -9.57
C ASP A 152 0.68 17.16 -9.02
N MET A 153 0.62 17.41 -7.71
CA MET A 153 -0.37 18.34 -7.12
C MET A 153 -0.15 19.82 -7.50
N GLU A 154 0.74 20.13 -8.46
CA GLU A 154 0.71 21.44 -9.14
C GLU A 154 -0.53 21.61 -10.04
N ALA A 155 -1.30 20.54 -10.33
CA ALA A 155 -2.38 20.54 -11.32
C ALA A 155 -3.75 20.04 -10.81
N VAL A 156 -3.95 19.85 -9.51
CA VAL A 156 -5.33 19.68 -9.03
C VAL A 156 -5.97 21.05 -8.96
N GLU A 157 -6.64 21.45 -10.03
CA GLU A 157 -7.66 22.49 -10.01
C GLU A 157 -8.67 22.13 -8.91
N PHE A 158 -8.54 22.76 -7.76
CA PHE A 158 -9.64 22.84 -6.81
C PHE A 158 -10.73 23.63 -7.51
N ASP A 159 -11.81 22.94 -7.90
CA ASP A 159 -12.98 23.51 -8.51
C ASP A 159 -13.48 24.69 -7.65
N GLU A 160 -13.21 25.92 -8.13
CA GLU A 160 -13.58 27.18 -7.48
C GLU A 160 -15.10 27.45 -7.50
N THR A 161 -15.93 26.48 -7.90
CA THR A 161 -17.38 26.68 -8.07
C THR A 161 -18.22 26.36 -6.83
N ARG A 162 -17.68 26.56 -5.59
CA ARG A 162 -18.52 26.62 -4.39
C ARG A 162 -17.95 27.57 -3.33
N ALA A 163 -17.81 28.81 -3.67
CA ALA A 163 -17.60 29.84 -2.67
C ALA A 163 -18.46 31.04 -3.04
N ASP A 164 -19.75 31.01 -2.70
CA ASP A 164 -20.51 32.19 -2.34
C ASP A 164 -21.71 31.77 -1.49
N GLU A 165 -21.88 32.55 -0.44
CA GLU A 165 -23.00 32.66 0.50
C GLU A 165 -22.95 31.82 1.78
N ASP A 166 -22.59 32.46 2.78
CA ASP A 166 -23.22 32.82 4.05
C ASP A 166 -22.40 32.49 5.30
N SER A 167 -21.99 33.59 5.92
CA SER A 167 -21.40 33.62 7.24
C SER A 167 -22.46 33.37 8.31
N SER A 168 -22.43 32.27 9.00
CA SER A 168 -22.65 32.19 10.45
C SER A 168 -22.74 30.75 10.97
N ALA A 169 -22.10 30.54 12.12
CA ALA A 169 -22.35 29.48 13.07
C ALA A 169 -21.60 28.12 12.91
N THR A 170 -20.56 27.99 13.75
CA THR A 170 -20.28 26.82 14.61
C THR A 170 -20.27 25.42 14.00
N SER A 171 -19.02 24.84 13.96
CA SER A 171 -18.75 23.46 14.31
C SER A 171 -19.50 22.35 13.56
N HIS A 172 -19.06 22.03 12.37
CA HIS A 172 -18.92 20.63 11.92
C HIS A 172 -17.69 20.57 11.01
N LEU A 173 -16.58 20.08 11.55
CA LEU A 173 -15.42 19.70 10.78
C LEU A 173 -15.83 18.48 9.94
N ASP A 174 -16.11 18.70 8.66
CA ASP A 174 -16.38 17.62 7.72
C ASP A 174 -15.15 16.71 7.62
N VAL A 175 -15.32 15.47 8.08
CA VAL A 175 -14.30 14.42 8.12
C VAL A 175 -13.73 14.13 6.72
N ASN A 176 -14.41 14.52 5.65
CA ASN A 176 -13.98 14.34 4.27
C ASN A 176 -12.92 15.35 3.80
N ASP A 177 -12.84 16.53 4.42
CA ASP A 177 -11.88 17.59 4.04
C ASP A 177 -10.49 17.43 4.69
N GLU A 178 -10.39 16.64 5.76
CA GLU A 178 -9.11 16.42 6.46
C GLU A 178 -8.27 15.28 5.85
N ALA A 179 -8.89 14.32 5.20
CA ALA A 179 -8.21 13.15 4.66
C ALA A 179 -7.04 13.47 3.68
N PRO A 180 -7.16 14.42 2.75
CA PRO A 180 -6.06 14.79 1.86
C PRO A 180 -4.87 15.41 2.59
N VAL A 181 -5.13 16.33 3.55
CA VAL A 181 -4.08 16.99 4.33
C VAL A 181 -3.36 16.02 5.26
N VAL A 182 -4.08 15.10 5.88
CA VAL A 182 -3.50 14.04 6.72
C VAL A 182 -2.58 13.14 5.89
N LYS A 183 -3.04 12.72 4.70
CA LYS A 183 -2.23 11.92 3.77
C LYS A 183 -0.99 12.67 3.33
N PHE A 184 -1.13 13.95 2.95
CA PHE A 184 -0.02 14.79 2.53
C PHE A 184 1.05 14.91 3.62
N VAL A 185 0.68 15.31 4.84
CA VAL A 185 1.64 15.47 5.95
C VAL A 185 2.33 14.14 6.28
N ASN A 186 1.58 13.05 6.40
CA ASN A 186 2.14 11.72 6.65
C ASN A 186 3.09 11.30 5.51
N GLY A 187 2.71 11.55 4.26
CA GLY A 187 3.54 11.26 3.09
C GLY A 187 4.86 12.02 3.11
N MET A 188 4.85 13.31 3.44
CA MET A 188 6.07 14.12 3.56
C MET A 188 6.98 13.62 4.68
N LEU A 189 6.43 13.21 5.83
CA LEU A 189 7.20 12.65 6.93
C LEU A 189 7.87 11.32 6.54
N ILE A 190 7.12 10.41 5.91
CA ILE A 190 7.66 9.12 5.44
C ILE A 190 8.74 9.35 4.38
N LYS A 191 8.50 10.24 3.40
CA LYS A 191 9.46 10.58 2.35
C LYS A 191 10.76 11.16 2.96
N ALA A 192 10.64 12.05 3.95
CA ALA A 192 11.80 12.62 4.66
C ALA A 192 12.63 11.53 5.35
N ILE A 193 11.98 10.60 6.06
CA ILE A 193 12.66 9.48 6.73
C ILE A 193 13.36 8.58 5.70
N THR A 194 12.65 8.22 4.61
CA THR A 194 13.18 7.34 3.56
C THR A 194 14.40 7.95 2.85
N MET A 195 14.40 9.27 2.66
CA MET A 195 15.51 10.00 2.04
C MET A 195 16.63 10.37 3.02
N GLY A 196 16.51 9.99 4.29
CA GLY A 196 17.53 10.32 5.31
C GLY A 196 17.63 11.82 5.62
N ALA A 197 16.52 12.56 5.49
CA ALA A 197 16.51 13.97 5.79
C ALA A 197 16.74 14.24 7.30
N SER A 198 17.62 15.19 7.62
CA SER A 198 17.83 15.65 8.99
C SER A 198 16.74 16.61 9.47
N ASP A 199 16.18 17.39 8.55
CA ASP A 199 15.17 18.40 8.84
C ASP A 199 14.10 18.43 7.76
N LEU A 200 12.89 18.76 8.17
CA LEU A 200 11.73 18.94 7.32
C LEU A 200 11.10 20.31 7.61
N HIS A 201 11.05 21.15 6.59
CA HIS A 201 10.57 22.52 6.70
C HIS A 201 9.24 22.67 5.95
N PHE A 202 8.19 23.02 6.66
CA PHE A 202 6.91 23.45 6.12
C PHE A 202 6.85 24.98 6.19
N GLU A 203 6.97 25.64 5.04
CA GLU A 203 7.18 27.10 4.97
C GLU A 203 6.04 27.79 4.22
N PRO A 204 5.00 28.28 4.93
CA PRO A 204 3.98 29.13 4.34
C PRO A 204 4.52 30.55 4.12
N TYR A 205 4.39 31.03 2.89
CA TYR A 205 4.63 32.42 2.52
C TYR A 205 3.31 33.05 2.08
N GLU A 206 3.31 34.36 1.88
CA GLU A 206 2.10 35.09 1.47
C GLU A 206 1.52 34.60 0.15
N LYS A 207 2.38 34.31 -0.84
CA LYS A 207 1.96 33.90 -2.20
C LYS A 207 2.38 32.49 -2.60
N SER A 208 3.02 31.76 -1.71
CA SER A 208 3.49 30.41 -1.99
C SER A 208 3.64 29.60 -0.71
N TYR A 209 3.56 28.28 -0.84
CA TYR A 209 3.88 27.39 0.25
C TYR A 209 4.94 26.40 -0.24
N ARG A 210 6.03 26.20 0.52
CA ARG A 210 7.10 25.26 0.18
C ARG A 210 7.29 24.24 1.27
N VAL A 211 7.54 23.00 0.87
CA VAL A 211 8.08 21.95 1.74
C VAL A 211 9.51 21.66 1.30
N ARG A 212 10.46 21.76 2.21
CA ARG A 212 11.87 21.49 1.94
C ARG A 212 12.44 20.48 2.91
N PHE A 213 13.30 19.60 2.41
CA PHE A 213 14.06 18.65 3.21
C PHE A 213 15.52 19.06 3.24
N ARG A 214 16.18 18.87 4.39
CA ARG A 214 17.63 18.95 4.47
C ARG A 214 18.20 17.54 4.34
N ILE A 215 18.92 17.29 3.25
CA ILE A 215 19.56 16.00 2.95
C ILE A 215 21.05 16.30 2.76
N ASP A 216 21.92 15.63 3.51
CA ASP A 216 23.37 15.86 3.49
C ASP A 216 23.76 17.35 3.62
N GLY A 217 23.05 18.07 4.51
CA GLY A 217 23.28 19.50 4.77
C GLY A 217 22.66 20.46 3.74
N VAL A 218 22.13 19.96 2.62
CA VAL A 218 21.54 20.78 1.54
C VAL A 218 20.02 20.80 1.64
N LEU A 219 19.42 22.00 1.60
CA LEU A 219 17.97 22.18 1.54
C LEU A 219 17.47 21.99 0.11
N GLN A 220 16.66 20.94 -0.08
CA GLN A 220 16.01 20.62 -1.36
C GLN A 220 14.51 20.87 -1.26
N LYS A 221 13.94 21.48 -2.31
CA LYS A 221 12.50 21.70 -2.41
C LYS A 221 11.83 20.38 -2.82
N MET A 222 10.82 19.96 -2.06
CA MET A 222 10.16 18.67 -2.23
C MET A 222 8.70 18.79 -2.67
N ALA A 223 8.00 19.85 -2.28
CA ALA A 223 6.60 20.06 -2.66
C ALA A 223 6.19 21.53 -2.54
N ASN A 224 5.11 21.89 -3.26
CA ASN A 224 4.46 23.20 -3.19
C ASN A 224 2.95 23.02 -3.00
N PRO A 225 2.49 22.74 -1.79
CA PRO A 225 1.05 22.67 -1.56
C PRO A 225 0.38 24.04 -1.76
N PRO A 226 -0.92 24.08 -2.11
CA PRO A 226 -1.67 25.32 -2.19
C PRO A 226 -1.63 26.11 -0.88
N THR A 227 -1.50 27.43 -0.96
CA THR A 227 -1.42 28.33 0.22
C THR A 227 -2.65 28.24 1.12
N GLN A 228 -3.82 27.94 0.53
CA GLN A 228 -5.08 27.72 1.25
C GLN A 228 -5.02 26.58 2.27
N LEU A 229 -4.13 25.61 2.06
CA LEU A 229 -3.93 24.48 2.98
C LEU A 229 -3.01 24.80 4.16
N ALA A 230 -2.38 25.98 4.19
CA ALA A 230 -1.40 26.35 5.22
C ALA A 230 -1.92 26.18 6.65
N GLY A 231 -3.15 26.65 6.90
CA GLY A 231 -3.81 26.54 8.21
C GLY A 231 -4.11 25.09 8.59
N LYS A 232 -4.59 24.28 7.63
CA LYS A 232 -4.93 22.87 7.85
C LYS A 232 -3.65 22.04 8.08
N ILE A 233 -2.57 22.27 7.33
CA ILE A 233 -1.27 21.61 7.50
C ILE A 233 -0.67 21.97 8.88
N ALA A 234 -0.66 23.26 9.25
CA ALA A 234 -0.16 23.69 10.55
C ALA A 234 -0.95 23.07 11.71
N ALA A 235 -2.29 23.03 11.62
CA ALA A 235 -3.15 22.40 12.62
C ALA A 235 -2.83 20.91 12.75
N ARG A 236 -2.67 20.19 11.63
CA ARG A 236 -2.32 18.76 11.64
C ARG A 236 -0.96 18.50 12.30
N LEU A 237 0.08 19.30 11.97
CA LEU A 237 1.39 19.19 12.60
C LEU A 237 1.33 19.46 14.10
N LYS A 238 0.55 20.45 14.54
CA LYS A 238 0.35 20.74 15.97
C LYS A 238 -0.35 19.60 16.70
N VAL A 239 -1.41 19.01 16.11
CA VAL A 239 -2.08 17.82 16.68
C VAL A 239 -1.08 16.68 16.86
N MET A 240 -0.29 16.38 15.83
CA MET A 240 0.69 15.27 15.88
C MET A 240 1.78 15.51 16.92
N SER A 241 2.16 16.76 17.14
CA SER A 241 3.20 17.17 18.09
C SER A 241 2.67 17.52 19.48
N GLN A 242 1.35 17.38 19.71
CA GLN A 242 0.68 17.74 20.98
C GLN A 242 0.82 19.21 21.36
N MET A 243 0.88 20.10 20.37
CA MET A 243 0.92 21.56 20.54
C MET A 243 -0.50 22.15 20.61
N ASP A 244 -0.63 23.35 21.17
CA ASP A 244 -1.89 24.09 21.20
C ASP A 244 -2.27 24.60 19.81
N ILE A 245 -3.40 24.14 19.29
CA ILE A 245 -3.92 24.47 17.97
C ILE A 245 -4.46 25.91 17.94
N SER A 246 -4.98 26.38 19.04
CA SER A 246 -5.60 27.72 19.15
C SER A 246 -4.57 28.86 19.19
N GLU A 247 -3.38 28.59 19.75
CA GLU A 247 -2.31 29.59 19.80
C GLU A 247 -1.61 29.74 18.43
N ARG A 248 -1.60 30.96 17.88
CA ARG A 248 -1.02 31.27 16.56
C ARG A 248 0.04 32.35 16.59
N ARG A 249 0.28 32.98 17.73
CA ARG A 249 1.12 34.20 17.86
C ARG A 249 2.49 33.96 18.43
N VAL A 250 2.66 32.85 19.14
CA VAL A 250 3.94 32.54 19.80
C VAL A 250 4.50 31.21 19.29
N PRO A 251 5.85 31.07 19.25
CA PRO A 251 6.48 29.81 18.94
C PRO A 251 6.09 28.73 19.93
N GLN A 252 5.96 27.51 19.45
CA GLN A 252 5.70 26.32 20.25
C GLN A 252 6.70 25.23 19.88
N ASP A 253 6.97 24.35 20.80
CA ASP A 253 7.69 23.11 20.57
C ASP A 253 6.85 21.91 21.03
N GLY A 254 7.10 20.75 20.44
CA GLY A 254 6.37 19.53 20.74
C GLY A 254 7.06 18.33 20.11
N ARG A 255 6.57 17.14 20.42
CA ARG A 255 7.16 15.89 19.93
C ARG A 255 6.12 15.02 19.25
N ILE A 256 6.43 14.59 18.02
CA ILE A 256 5.70 13.54 17.32
C ILE A 256 6.19 12.20 17.86
N LYS A 257 5.25 11.31 18.24
CA LYS A 257 5.54 9.96 18.76
C LYS A 257 5.22 8.92 17.70
#